data_961994054513d1e37213a8764aec377f
#
_entry.id   961994054513d1e37213a8764aec377f
#
_cell.length_a   1.000
_cell.length_b   1.000
_cell.length_c   1.000
_cell.angle_alpha   90.00
_cell.angle_beta   90.00
_cell.angle_gamma   90.00
#
_symmetry.space_group_name_H-M   'P 1'
#
loop_
_entity.id
_entity.type
_entity.pdbx_description
1 polymer ?
#
loop_
_entity_poly.entity_id
_entity_poly.type
_entity_poly.pdbx_seq_one_letter_code
_entity_poly.pdbx_strand_id
1 'polypeptide(L)'
;MAVGTAGFTAMLAVMALEDHGLVRGHGPVLVTGAAGGVGSVAVALLAALGHEVAAVTGRPETEAYLRGLGATQIVPRADLAETVKRPLEAETWAGCVDAVGGAMLARVLGQMKYGASVAAVGLAGGASLPATVIPFLLRGVNLLGIDSVMQPFDNRQRAWARIARDLPLDKLEAMISPATLADLPGLGRDILQGQIKGRVLVDVNA
;
A
#
# COMPACT_ATOMS: atom_id res chain seq x y z
N MET A 1 11.29 -15.76 4.89
CA MET A 1 9.93 -15.53 4.32
C MET A 1 9.35 -14.15 4.69
N ALA A 2 10.09 -13.27 5.40
CA ALA A 2 9.62 -11.95 5.84
C ALA A 2 9.02 -11.08 4.70
N VAL A 3 9.69 -10.99 3.56
CA VAL A 3 9.19 -10.30 2.36
C VAL A 3 7.93 -11.00 1.83
N GLY A 4 8.04 -12.26 1.46
CA GLY A 4 6.95 -13.11 0.97
C GLY A 4 6.13 -12.47 -0.15
N THR A 5 4.90 -12.93 -0.32
CA THR A 5 3.97 -12.40 -1.32
C THR A 5 3.67 -10.91 -1.09
N ALA A 6 3.52 -10.47 0.17
CA ALA A 6 3.18 -9.08 0.47
C ALA A 6 4.27 -8.10 0.01
N GLY A 7 5.54 -8.39 0.26
CA GLY A 7 6.63 -7.53 -0.19
C GLY A 7 6.81 -7.57 -1.71
N PHE A 8 6.61 -8.74 -2.32
CA PHE A 8 6.62 -8.88 -3.77
C PHE A 8 5.51 -8.04 -4.42
N THR A 9 4.28 -8.11 -3.88
CA THR A 9 3.14 -7.31 -4.35
C THR A 9 3.41 -5.80 -4.20
N ALA A 10 3.97 -5.39 -3.06
CA ALA A 10 4.34 -3.98 -2.83
C ALA A 10 5.36 -3.47 -3.87
N MET A 11 6.37 -4.28 -4.20
CA MET A 11 7.33 -3.91 -5.24
C MET A 11 6.70 -3.84 -6.63
N LEU A 12 5.83 -4.78 -6.99
CA LEU A 12 5.10 -4.70 -8.25
C LEU A 12 4.26 -3.43 -8.35
N ALA A 13 3.61 -3.02 -7.24
CA ALA A 13 2.85 -1.78 -7.20
C ALA A 13 3.75 -0.54 -7.42
N VAL A 14 4.91 -0.48 -6.74
CA VAL A 14 5.87 0.61 -6.92
C VAL A 14 6.38 0.66 -8.35
N MET A 15 6.77 -0.48 -8.93
CA MET A 15 7.22 -0.57 -10.32
C MET A 15 6.13 -0.11 -11.30
N ALA A 16 4.87 -0.52 -11.07
CA ALA A 16 3.77 -0.11 -11.93
C ALA A 16 3.52 1.40 -11.87
N LEU A 17 3.63 2.02 -10.69
CA LEU A 17 3.52 3.47 -10.55
C LEU A 17 4.65 4.19 -11.28
N GLU A 18 5.91 3.73 -11.15
CA GLU A 18 7.07 4.30 -11.86
C GLU A 18 6.94 4.15 -13.38
N ASP A 19 6.56 2.96 -13.85
CA ASP A 19 6.35 2.66 -15.28
C ASP A 19 5.20 3.52 -15.87
N HIS A 20 4.30 4.06 -15.02
CA HIS A 20 3.21 4.97 -15.38
C HIS A 20 3.45 6.43 -14.94
N GLY A 21 4.70 6.83 -14.83
CA GLY A 21 5.07 8.24 -14.69
C GLY A 21 5.16 8.78 -13.27
N LEU A 22 5.17 7.95 -12.24
CA LEU A 22 5.46 8.42 -10.88
C LEU A 22 6.90 8.93 -10.80
N VAL A 23 7.08 10.20 -10.49
CA VAL A 23 8.38 10.83 -10.28
C VAL A 23 8.45 11.56 -8.94
N ARG A 24 9.67 11.72 -8.41
CA ARG A 24 9.91 12.43 -7.15
C ARG A 24 9.53 13.91 -7.26
N GLY A 25 9.08 14.49 -6.17
CA GLY A 25 8.80 15.92 -6.10
C GLY A 25 7.45 16.35 -6.70
N HIS A 26 6.68 15.44 -7.30
CA HIS A 26 5.34 15.77 -7.81
C HIS A 26 4.25 15.78 -6.73
N GLY A 27 4.62 15.46 -5.50
CA GLY A 27 3.75 15.44 -4.33
C GLY A 27 3.72 14.08 -3.64
N PRO A 28 2.92 13.95 -2.57
CA PRO A 28 2.90 12.74 -1.75
C PRO A 28 2.27 11.55 -2.48
N VAL A 29 2.81 10.36 -2.21
CA VAL A 29 2.26 9.07 -2.61
C VAL A 29 1.46 8.51 -1.44
N LEU A 30 0.18 8.23 -1.68
CA LEU A 30 -0.71 7.66 -0.67
C LEU A 30 -0.52 6.16 -0.56
N VAL A 31 -0.54 5.63 0.66
CA VAL A 31 -0.58 4.18 0.90
C VAL A 31 -1.78 3.89 1.81
N THR A 32 -2.81 3.21 1.29
CA THR A 32 -3.93 2.76 2.11
C THR A 32 -3.63 1.40 2.75
N GLY A 33 -4.22 1.13 3.90
CA GLY A 33 -3.89 -0.07 4.67
C GLY A 33 -2.41 -0.12 5.06
N ALA A 34 -1.80 1.05 5.30
CA ALA A 34 -0.36 1.24 5.44
C ALA A 34 0.30 0.39 6.52
N ALA A 35 -0.41 0.09 7.63
CA ALA A 35 0.11 -0.75 8.70
C ALA A 35 0.01 -2.27 8.43
N GLY A 36 -0.60 -2.68 7.33
CA GLY A 36 -0.68 -4.09 6.92
C GLY A 36 0.59 -4.59 6.23
N GLY A 37 0.62 -5.86 5.86
CA GLY A 37 1.81 -6.50 5.28
C GLY A 37 2.30 -5.85 3.97
N VAL A 38 1.40 -5.59 3.01
CA VAL A 38 1.74 -4.92 1.74
C VAL A 38 2.03 -3.44 2.00
N GLY A 39 1.15 -2.76 2.75
CA GLY A 39 1.25 -1.33 3.02
C GLY A 39 2.56 -0.95 3.71
N SER A 40 2.99 -1.70 4.73
CA SER A 40 4.25 -1.45 5.44
C SER A 40 5.47 -1.51 4.51
N VAL A 41 5.53 -2.52 3.65
CA VAL A 41 6.63 -2.65 2.67
C VAL A 41 6.55 -1.54 1.62
N ALA A 42 5.34 -1.18 1.17
CA ALA A 42 5.16 -0.08 0.21
C ALA A 42 5.63 1.28 0.80
N VAL A 43 5.31 1.56 2.07
CA VAL A 43 5.79 2.77 2.76
C VAL A 43 7.31 2.79 2.79
N ALA A 44 7.96 1.69 3.22
CA ALA A 44 9.41 1.62 3.32
C ALA A 44 10.09 1.76 1.94
N LEU A 45 9.57 1.10 0.92
CA LEU A 45 10.10 1.18 -0.45
C LEU A 45 9.98 2.59 -1.02
N LEU A 46 8.81 3.20 -0.97
CA LEU A 46 8.57 4.54 -1.50
C LEU A 46 9.44 5.59 -0.79
N ALA A 47 9.56 5.49 0.54
CA ALA A 47 10.42 6.38 1.32
C ALA A 47 11.91 6.20 0.95
N ALA A 48 12.40 4.95 0.85
CA ALA A 48 13.77 4.66 0.44
C ALA A 48 14.07 5.15 -0.99
N LEU A 49 13.07 5.13 -1.86
CA LEU A 49 13.15 5.67 -3.21
C LEU A 49 13.03 7.21 -3.26
N GLY A 50 12.87 7.88 -2.12
CA GLY A 50 12.87 9.35 -2.01
C GLY A 50 11.53 10.02 -2.31
N HIS A 51 10.41 9.29 -2.23
CA HIS A 51 9.09 9.86 -2.32
C HIS A 51 8.60 10.35 -0.94
N GLU A 52 7.80 11.40 -0.94
CA GLU A 52 6.98 11.76 0.22
C GLU A 52 5.84 10.75 0.36
N VAL A 53 5.69 10.15 1.54
CA VAL A 53 4.71 9.08 1.75
C VAL A 53 3.64 9.50 2.74
N ALA A 54 2.37 9.47 2.30
CA ALA A 54 1.20 9.66 3.14
C ALA A 54 0.60 8.28 3.49
N ALA A 55 0.70 7.90 4.76
CA ALA A 55 0.26 6.60 5.24
C ALA A 55 -1.14 6.67 5.88
N VAL A 56 -2.10 5.92 5.32
CA VAL A 56 -3.47 5.87 5.85
C VAL A 56 -3.58 4.81 6.93
N THR A 57 -4.02 5.21 8.12
CA THR A 57 -4.32 4.27 9.21
C THR A 57 -5.59 4.64 9.95
N GLY A 58 -6.31 3.63 10.45
CA GLY A 58 -7.41 3.78 11.40
C GLY A 58 -6.99 3.48 12.84
N ARG A 59 -5.68 3.27 13.07
CA ARG A 59 -5.10 2.89 14.37
C ARG A 59 -4.03 3.90 14.77
N PRO A 60 -4.37 4.90 15.62
CA PRO A 60 -3.42 5.95 16.03
C PRO A 60 -2.13 5.39 16.64
N GLU A 61 -2.20 4.26 17.33
CA GLU A 61 -1.05 3.57 17.91
C GLU A 61 -0.02 3.07 16.88
N THR A 62 -0.38 3.01 15.61
CA THR A 62 0.55 2.64 14.52
C THR A 62 1.31 3.82 13.95
N GLU A 63 1.04 5.06 14.38
CA GLU A 63 1.68 6.26 13.83
C GLU A 63 3.21 6.21 13.95
N ALA A 64 3.74 5.96 15.17
CA ALA A 64 5.18 5.89 15.39
C ALA A 64 5.85 4.82 14.51
N TYR A 65 5.19 3.67 14.36
CA TYR A 65 5.64 2.59 13.48
C TYR A 65 5.71 3.04 12.01
N LEU A 66 4.65 3.67 11.49
CA LEU A 66 4.59 4.14 10.10
C LEU A 66 5.62 5.26 9.83
N ARG A 67 5.81 6.18 10.78
CA ARG A 67 6.87 7.20 10.68
C ARG A 67 8.26 6.55 10.72
N GLY A 68 8.44 5.53 11.54
CA GLY A 68 9.66 4.72 11.57
C GLY A 68 9.97 4.03 10.24
N LEU A 69 8.96 3.66 9.46
CA LEU A 69 9.12 3.12 8.11
C LEU A 69 9.42 4.20 7.06
N GLY A 70 9.22 5.48 7.38
CA GLY A 70 9.51 6.61 6.50
C GLY A 70 8.28 7.39 6.02
N ALA A 71 7.09 7.16 6.61
CA ALA A 71 5.93 8.00 6.31
C ALA A 71 6.16 9.44 6.79
N THR A 72 6.00 10.41 5.88
CA THR A 72 6.08 11.85 6.17
C THR A 72 4.77 12.41 6.68
N GLN A 73 3.65 11.80 6.26
CA GLN A 73 2.30 12.19 6.66
C GLN A 73 1.53 10.97 7.17
N ILE A 74 0.69 11.20 8.19
CA ILE A 74 -0.31 10.22 8.64
C ILE A 74 -1.68 10.77 8.28
N VAL A 75 -2.46 9.96 7.58
CA VAL A 75 -3.82 10.29 7.16
C VAL A 75 -4.79 9.41 7.96
N PRO A 76 -5.68 9.99 8.77
CA PRO A 76 -6.71 9.22 9.45
C PRO A 76 -7.61 8.50 8.44
N ARG A 77 -7.86 7.21 8.66
CA ARG A 77 -8.76 6.44 7.79
C ARG A 77 -10.15 7.08 7.65
N ALA A 78 -10.62 7.71 8.71
CA ALA A 78 -11.91 8.39 8.73
C ALA A 78 -12.00 9.49 7.66
N ASP A 79 -10.91 10.20 7.39
CA ASP A 79 -10.87 11.29 6.40
C ASP A 79 -11.10 10.79 4.95
N LEU A 80 -10.91 9.49 4.70
CA LEU A 80 -11.11 8.86 3.39
C LEU A 80 -12.28 7.87 3.36
N ALA A 81 -12.88 7.56 4.50
CA ALA A 81 -13.94 6.56 4.60
C ALA A 81 -15.33 7.09 4.16
N GLU A 82 -15.53 8.40 4.21
CA GLU A 82 -16.81 9.00 3.85
C GLU A 82 -17.02 9.02 2.33
N THR A 83 -18.22 8.65 1.93
CA THR A 83 -18.65 8.77 0.53
C THR A 83 -18.79 10.25 0.15
N VAL A 84 -18.07 10.68 -0.87
CA VAL A 84 -18.12 12.07 -1.34
C VAL A 84 -19.16 12.20 -2.44
N LYS A 85 -19.94 13.29 -2.39
CA LYS A 85 -20.95 13.59 -3.41
C LYS A 85 -20.34 14.06 -4.75
N ARG A 86 -19.08 14.52 -4.72
CA ARG A 86 -18.38 15.03 -5.90
C ARG A 86 -17.42 13.99 -6.45
N PRO A 87 -17.43 13.70 -7.75
CA PRO A 87 -16.53 12.73 -8.36
C PRO A 87 -15.07 13.20 -8.42
N LEU A 88 -14.81 14.51 -8.25
CA LEU A 88 -13.50 15.12 -8.18
C LEU A 88 -13.40 16.01 -6.94
N GLU A 89 -12.32 15.82 -6.19
CA GLU A 89 -11.86 16.66 -5.08
C GLU A 89 -10.58 17.42 -5.49
N ALA A 90 -9.92 18.09 -4.54
CA ALA A 90 -8.62 18.72 -4.78
C ALA A 90 -7.58 17.68 -5.22
N GLU A 91 -6.73 18.04 -6.15
CA GLU A 91 -5.60 17.23 -6.60
C GLU A 91 -4.54 17.16 -5.49
N THR A 92 -4.43 16.01 -4.86
CA THR A 92 -3.59 15.82 -3.67
C THR A 92 -2.48 14.82 -3.91
N TRP A 93 -2.81 13.64 -4.46
CA TRP A 93 -1.91 12.48 -4.50
C TRP A 93 -1.22 12.33 -5.85
N ALA A 94 0.11 12.24 -5.84
CA ALA A 94 0.92 11.99 -7.04
C ALA A 94 0.94 10.51 -7.45
N GLY A 95 0.53 9.62 -6.57
CA GLY A 95 0.40 8.18 -6.77
C GLY A 95 -0.30 7.55 -5.59
N CYS A 96 -0.77 6.32 -5.74
CA CYS A 96 -1.35 5.57 -4.62
C CYS A 96 -1.05 4.07 -4.73
N VAL A 97 -0.70 3.44 -3.60
CA VAL A 97 -0.76 1.99 -3.43
C VAL A 97 -1.98 1.69 -2.57
N ASP A 98 -3.00 1.05 -3.16
CA ASP A 98 -4.26 0.78 -2.47
C ASP A 98 -4.44 -0.70 -2.13
N ALA A 99 -4.48 -1.00 -0.82
CA ALA A 99 -4.75 -2.34 -0.28
C ALA A 99 -6.17 -2.49 0.30
N VAL A 100 -6.99 -1.43 0.24
CA VAL A 100 -8.30 -1.38 0.89
C VAL A 100 -9.44 -1.59 -0.08
N GLY A 101 -9.42 -0.96 -1.24
CA GLY A 101 -10.53 -1.03 -2.21
C GLY A 101 -11.77 -0.26 -1.75
N GLY A 102 -12.94 -0.67 -2.26
CA GLY A 102 -14.23 -0.16 -1.84
C GLY A 102 -14.43 1.34 -2.01
N ALA A 103 -15.19 1.94 -1.12
CA ALA A 103 -15.50 3.38 -1.13
C ALA A 103 -14.24 4.25 -0.96
N MET A 104 -13.24 3.78 -0.20
CA MET A 104 -11.98 4.49 -0.03
C MET A 104 -11.23 4.64 -1.35
N LEU A 105 -11.08 3.56 -2.12
CA LEU A 105 -10.47 3.60 -3.45
C LEU A 105 -11.23 4.56 -4.38
N ALA A 106 -12.57 4.51 -4.36
CA ALA A 106 -13.39 5.42 -5.17
C ALA A 106 -13.13 6.89 -4.84
N ARG A 107 -12.98 7.23 -3.56
CA ARG A 107 -12.63 8.58 -3.12
C ARG A 107 -11.22 8.97 -3.51
N VAL A 108 -10.24 8.08 -3.31
CA VAL A 108 -8.84 8.32 -3.68
C VAL A 108 -8.71 8.66 -5.16
N LEU A 109 -9.42 7.93 -6.04
CA LEU A 109 -9.44 8.24 -7.49
C LEU A 109 -9.84 9.69 -7.77
N GLY A 110 -10.80 10.25 -7.02
CA GLY A 110 -11.22 11.66 -7.13
C GLY A 110 -10.20 12.68 -6.62
N GLN A 111 -9.20 12.25 -5.83
CA GLN A 111 -8.15 13.10 -5.25
C GLN A 111 -6.79 12.98 -5.97
N MET A 112 -6.71 12.12 -6.99
CA MET A 112 -5.48 11.97 -7.76
C MET A 112 -5.16 13.21 -8.57
N LYS A 113 -3.88 13.54 -8.68
CA LYS A 113 -3.38 14.56 -9.59
C LYS A 113 -3.57 14.14 -11.04
N TYR A 114 -3.51 15.12 -11.96
CA TYR A 114 -3.62 14.87 -13.39
C TYR A 114 -2.57 13.83 -13.85
N GLY A 115 -3.03 12.81 -14.58
CA GLY A 115 -2.20 11.73 -15.11
C GLY A 115 -1.68 10.72 -14.07
N ALA A 116 -1.98 10.92 -12.77
CA ALA A 116 -1.47 10.04 -11.71
C ALA A 116 -2.16 8.67 -11.70
N SER A 117 -1.50 7.70 -11.07
CA SER A 117 -1.92 6.31 -11.08
C SER A 117 -2.18 5.76 -9.67
N VAL A 118 -3.16 4.87 -9.56
CA VAL A 118 -3.43 4.05 -8.37
C VAL A 118 -3.08 2.61 -8.68
N ALA A 119 -2.19 2.00 -7.93
CA ALA A 119 -1.87 0.58 -7.96
C ALA A 119 -2.77 -0.15 -6.95
N ALA A 120 -3.80 -0.85 -7.44
CA ALA A 120 -4.74 -1.60 -6.62
C ALA A 120 -4.19 -3.00 -6.34
N VAL A 121 -3.90 -3.28 -5.06
CA VAL A 121 -3.25 -4.53 -4.60
C VAL A 121 -4.13 -5.37 -3.69
N GLY A 122 -5.26 -4.84 -3.22
CA GLY A 122 -6.09 -5.54 -2.25
C GLY A 122 -7.51 -4.98 -2.16
N LEU A 123 -8.34 -5.65 -1.35
CA LEU A 123 -9.77 -5.37 -1.20
C LEU A 123 -10.25 -5.52 0.25
N ALA A 124 -9.39 -5.17 1.23
CA ALA A 124 -9.71 -5.34 2.65
C ALA A 124 -10.96 -4.58 3.12
N GLY A 125 -11.33 -3.50 2.45
CA GLY A 125 -12.55 -2.73 2.71
C GLY A 125 -13.73 -3.07 1.79
N GLY A 126 -13.56 -4.01 0.84
CA GLY A 126 -14.60 -4.50 -0.06
C GLY A 126 -14.17 -4.59 -1.51
N ALA A 127 -14.82 -5.45 -2.27
CA ALA A 127 -14.50 -5.73 -3.68
C ALA A 127 -15.21 -4.78 -4.65
N SER A 128 -16.26 -4.08 -4.21
CA SER A 128 -17.01 -3.17 -5.08
C SER A 128 -16.27 -1.83 -5.23
N LEU A 129 -16.31 -1.24 -6.42
CA LEU A 129 -15.72 0.07 -6.70
C LEU A 129 -16.84 1.05 -7.10
N PRO A 130 -17.41 1.81 -6.13
CA PRO A 130 -18.47 2.78 -6.39
C PRO A 130 -17.89 4.12 -6.93
N ALA A 131 -17.17 4.05 -8.05
CA ALA A 131 -16.58 5.20 -8.71
C ALA A 131 -17.32 5.53 -10.02
N THR A 132 -17.15 6.78 -10.50
CA THR A 132 -17.56 7.19 -11.83
C THR A 132 -16.37 7.20 -12.78
N VAL A 133 -16.62 7.31 -14.08
CA VAL A 133 -15.56 7.46 -15.10
C VAL A 133 -14.91 8.85 -15.11
N ILE A 134 -15.43 9.81 -14.36
CA ILE A 134 -15.03 11.22 -14.40
C ILE A 134 -13.54 11.46 -14.08
N PRO A 135 -12.92 10.82 -13.03
CA PRO A 135 -11.49 10.98 -12.79
C PRO A 135 -10.63 10.52 -13.97
N PHE A 136 -11.02 9.46 -14.64
CA PHE A 136 -10.30 8.93 -15.80
C PHE A 136 -10.40 9.86 -17.00
N LEU A 137 -11.60 10.40 -17.29
CA LEU A 137 -11.82 11.27 -18.45
C LEU A 137 -11.25 12.68 -18.27
N LEU A 138 -11.41 13.27 -17.09
CA LEU A 138 -11.08 14.67 -16.86
C LEU A 138 -9.67 14.89 -16.29
N ARG A 139 -9.06 13.87 -15.66
CA ARG A 139 -7.72 13.97 -15.10
C ARG A 139 -6.75 12.90 -15.61
N GLY A 140 -7.18 12.05 -16.55
CA GLY A 140 -6.32 10.97 -17.06
C GLY A 140 -5.81 10.04 -15.96
N VAL A 141 -6.54 9.88 -14.85
CA VAL A 141 -6.16 8.98 -13.76
C VAL A 141 -6.11 7.55 -14.26
N ASN A 142 -5.14 6.77 -13.80
CA ASN A 142 -5.04 5.37 -14.12
C ASN A 142 -5.34 4.50 -12.90
N LEU A 143 -6.06 3.41 -13.10
CA LEU A 143 -6.26 2.36 -12.10
C LEU A 143 -5.56 1.10 -12.59
N LEU A 144 -4.47 0.73 -11.93
CA LEU A 144 -3.57 -0.36 -12.29
C LEU A 144 -3.84 -1.57 -11.39
N GLY A 145 -4.34 -2.66 -11.95
CA GLY A 145 -4.50 -3.92 -11.21
C GLY A 145 -3.14 -4.60 -11.02
N ILE A 146 -2.82 -4.96 -9.80
CA ILE A 146 -1.56 -5.62 -9.45
C ILE A 146 -1.83 -7.09 -9.11
N ASP A 147 -1.58 -7.96 -10.08
CA ASP A 147 -1.60 -9.39 -9.88
C ASP A 147 -0.19 -9.90 -9.54
N SER A 148 -0.02 -10.50 -8.37
CA SER A 148 1.25 -11.08 -7.92
C SER A 148 1.37 -12.58 -8.22
N VAL A 149 0.30 -13.23 -8.70
CA VAL A 149 0.23 -14.68 -8.93
C VAL A 149 0.73 -15.04 -10.31
N MET A 150 0.15 -14.42 -11.34
CA MET A 150 0.39 -14.76 -12.75
C MET A 150 1.43 -13.88 -13.45
N GLN A 151 2.30 -13.21 -12.66
CA GLN A 151 3.34 -12.35 -13.24
C GLN A 151 4.27 -13.15 -14.18
N PRO A 152 4.60 -12.62 -15.37
CA PRO A 152 5.63 -13.16 -16.24
C PRO A 152 6.98 -13.29 -15.53
N PHE A 153 7.76 -14.29 -15.91
CA PHE A 153 9.03 -14.61 -15.24
C PHE A 153 9.99 -13.42 -15.21
N ASP A 154 10.17 -12.70 -16.31
CA ASP A 154 11.08 -11.55 -16.38
C ASP A 154 10.65 -10.43 -15.42
N ASN A 155 9.34 -10.17 -15.31
CA ASN A 155 8.83 -9.18 -14.38
C ASN A 155 9.00 -9.63 -12.91
N ARG A 156 8.87 -10.94 -12.64
CA ARG A 156 9.20 -11.50 -11.31
C ARG A 156 10.67 -11.30 -10.98
N GLN A 157 11.58 -11.58 -11.91
CA GLN A 157 13.02 -11.36 -11.70
C GLN A 157 13.33 -9.89 -11.44
N ARG A 158 12.75 -8.98 -12.24
CA ARG A 158 12.89 -7.53 -12.05
C ARG A 158 12.43 -7.11 -10.65
N ALA A 159 11.27 -7.57 -10.21
CA ALA A 159 10.73 -7.23 -8.90
C ALA A 159 11.60 -7.75 -7.75
N TRP A 160 12.07 -9.00 -7.80
CA TRP A 160 12.96 -9.54 -6.76
C TRP A 160 14.32 -8.87 -6.73
N ALA A 161 14.90 -8.53 -7.87
CA ALA A 161 16.15 -7.76 -7.96
C ALA A 161 15.97 -6.36 -7.35
N ARG A 162 14.81 -5.71 -7.60
CA ARG A 162 14.45 -4.43 -7.01
C ARG A 162 14.28 -4.52 -5.50
N ILE A 163 13.60 -5.54 -4.98
CA ILE A 163 13.45 -5.76 -3.54
C ILE A 163 14.83 -5.89 -2.87
N ALA A 164 15.72 -6.69 -3.46
CA ALA A 164 17.05 -6.92 -2.90
C ALA A 164 17.91 -5.64 -2.85
N ARG A 165 17.70 -4.72 -3.78
CA ARG A 165 18.43 -3.46 -3.88
C ARG A 165 17.79 -2.34 -3.07
N ASP A 166 16.47 -2.21 -3.13
CA ASP A 166 15.75 -0.99 -2.76
C ASP A 166 15.06 -1.07 -1.39
N LEU A 167 14.79 -2.30 -0.86
CA LEU A 167 14.15 -2.46 0.44
C LEU A 167 15.20 -2.41 1.57
N PRO A 168 15.17 -1.39 2.46
CA PRO A 168 16.11 -1.34 3.58
C PRO A 168 15.86 -2.49 4.56
N LEU A 169 16.93 -3.24 4.91
CA LEU A 169 16.83 -4.41 5.78
C LEU A 169 16.40 -4.05 7.20
N ASP A 170 16.89 -2.94 7.74
CA ASP A 170 16.49 -2.42 9.06
C ASP A 170 14.98 -2.14 9.14
N LYS A 171 14.39 -1.63 8.06
CA LYS A 171 12.94 -1.41 7.97
C LYS A 171 12.19 -2.73 7.88
N LEU A 172 12.70 -3.69 7.10
CA LEU A 172 12.11 -5.01 7.01
C LEU A 172 12.11 -5.70 8.39
N GLU A 173 13.23 -5.66 9.11
CA GLU A 173 13.35 -6.23 10.45
C GLU A 173 12.36 -5.59 11.44
N ALA A 174 12.20 -4.27 11.39
CA ALA A 174 11.24 -3.53 12.22
C ALA A 174 9.75 -3.89 11.95
N MET A 175 9.45 -4.51 10.82
CA MET A 175 8.10 -4.98 10.48
C MET A 175 7.78 -6.36 11.06
N ILE A 176 8.79 -7.14 11.48
CA ILE A 176 8.63 -8.56 11.82
C ILE A 176 8.22 -8.71 13.27
N SER A 177 7.17 -9.48 13.50
CA SER A 177 6.80 -10.05 14.79
C SER A 177 7.01 -11.57 14.74
N PRO A 178 7.91 -12.15 15.55
CA PRO A 178 8.10 -13.59 15.58
C PRO A 178 6.91 -14.28 16.24
N ALA A 179 6.59 -15.49 15.79
CA ALA A 179 5.54 -16.33 16.34
C ALA A 179 5.88 -17.81 16.14
N THR A 180 5.17 -18.69 16.86
CA THR A 180 5.25 -20.15 16.72
C THR A 180 3.99 -20.69 16.03
N LEU A 181 3.97 -21.99 15.72
CA LEU A 181 2.77 -22.64 15.17
C LEU A 181 1.59 -22.60 16.16
N ALA A 182 1.86 -22.64 17.47
CA ALA A 182 0.83 -22.58 18.51
C ALA A 182 0.09 -21.22 18.54
N ASP A 183 0.71 -20.13 18.08
CA ASP A 183 0.15 -18.79 18.08
C ASP A 183 -0.86 -18.56 16.92
N LEU A 184 -0.79 -19.40 15.86
CA LEU A 184 -1.57 -19.19 14.62
C LEU A 184 -3.08 -19.05 14.82
N PRO A 185 -3.74 -19.86 15.70
CA PRO A 185 -5.20 -19.69 15.89
C PRO A 185 -5.57 -18.34 16.52
N GLY A 186 -4.72 -17.77 17.38
CA GLY A 186 -4.87 -16.41 17.93
C GLY A 186 -4.65 -15.36 16.86
N LEU A 187 -3.51 -15.41 16.19
CA LEU A 187 -3.14 -14.49 15.11
C LEU A 187 -4.16 -14.48 13.96
N GLY A 188 -4.77 -15.65 13.66
CA GLY A 188 -5.85 -15.75 12.68
C GLY A 188 -7.09 -14.93 13.07
N ARG A 189 -7.46 -14.92 14.35
CA ARG A 189 -8.55 -14.06 14.86
C ARG A 189 -8.16 -12.58 14.81
N ASP A 190 -6.97 -12.26 15.26
CA ASP A 190 -6.47 -10.89 15.35
C ASP A 190 -6.35 -10.22 13.97
N ILE A 191 -5.91 -10.96 12.94
CA ILE A 191 -5.82 -10.42 11.57
C ILE A 191 -7.20 -10.10 10.98
N LEU A 192 -8.22 -10.93 11.28
CA LEU A 192 -9.59 -10.67 10.84
C LEU A 192 -10.18 -9.43 11.52
N GLN A 193 -9.73 -9.10 12.73
CA GLN A 193 -10.10 -7.89 13.45
C GLN A 193 -9.24 -6.68 13.09
N GLY A 194 -8.28 -6.83 12.16
CA GLY A 194 -7.38 -5.77 11.74
C GLY A 194 -6.35 -5.35 12.81
N GLN A 195 -6.04 -6.22 13.78
CA GLN A 195 -5.14 -5.91 14.89
C GLN A 195 -3.67 -6.20 14.56
N ILE A 196 -3.40 -7.00 13.53
CA ILE A 196 -2.03 -7.31 13.10
C ILE A 196 -1.42 -6.14 12.34
N LYS A 197 -0.15 -5.83 12.62
CA LYS A 197 0.67 -4.87 11.86
C LYS A 197 1.88 -5.56 11.25
N GLY A 198 2.37 -5.04 10.13
CA GLY A 198 3.59 -5.51 9.50
C GLY A 198 3.52 -6.97 9.06
N ARG A 199 4.50 -7.74 9.48
CA ARG A 199 4.69 -9.15 9.09
C ARG A 199 4.80 -10.04 10.34
N VAL A 200 4.07 -11.12 10.35
CA VAL A 200 4.28 -12.19 11.32
C VAL A 200 5.17 -13.25 10.68
N LEU A 201 6.29 -13.56 11.32
CA LEU A 201 7.22 -14.60 10.90
C LEU A 201 7.08 -15.81 11.83
N VAL A 202 6.53 -16.89 11.29
CA VAL A 202 6.29 -18.11 12.08
C VAL A 202 7.51 -19.00 12.02
N ASP A 203 8.09 -19.35 13.19
CA ASP A 203 9.06 -20.42 13.30
C ASP A 203 8.31 -21.76 13.35
N VAL A 204 8.50 -22.57 12.31
CA VAL A 204 7.83 -23.86 12.17
C VAL A 204 8.51 -24.97 12.97
N ASN A 205 9.67 -24.70 13.57
CA ASN A 205 10.45 -25.64 14.36
C ASN A 205 10.38 -25.35 15.88
N ALA A 206 9.71 -24.27 16.29
CA ALA A 206 9.53 -23.88 17.68
C ALA A 206 8.15 -24.30 18.22
#